data_065a91f790df65bbca12161ab1cac83d
#
_entry.id   065a91f790df65bbca12161ab1cac83d
#
_cell.length_a   1.000
_cell.length_b   1.000
_cell.length_c   1.000
_cell.angle_alpha   90.00
_cell.angle_beta   90.00
_cell.angle_gamma   90.00
#
_symmetry.space_group_name_H-M   'P 1'
#
loop_
_entity.id
_entity.type
_entity.pdbx_description
1 polymer ?
#
loop_
_entity_poly.entity_id
_entity_poly.type
_entity_poly.pdbx_seq_one_letter_code
_entity_poly.pdbx_strand_id
1 'polypeptide(L)'
;MKVIILIAGIGSRIRPLTNDKPKSLLEVNGKTILQNMLENVQNVGITDIIIVTGYLEEIIKVYIAEHFPSLHITYIRNEKYLETNTGYSLMLAKDSVGDDAFIKFDADVIFEEAILEQLIHSPYETALCLDKNINLEAEEVKAIATPEGKVLEVGKKLDPAKATGESIGIEKIGKKAAKLLFAELERLMEDPANWKEYYDDSYTTLVNQGVSFGVVDITDLKWVEIDTHEDYAKAKETFR
;
A
#
# COMPACT_ATOMS: atom_id res chain seq x y z
N MET A 1 -8.68 4.25 -14.03
CA MET A 1 -7.80 3.62 -13.02
C MET A 1 -8.26 4.13 -11.67
N LYS A 2 -8.43 3.25 -10.70
CA LYS A 2 -8.87 3.57 -9.33
C LYS A 2 -7.70 3.58 -8.36
N VAL A 3 -7.91 4.12 -7.17
CA VAL A 3 -6.96 3.99 -6.06
C VAL A 3 -7.60 3.12 -4.97
N ILE A 4 -6.80 2.26 -4.33
CA ILE A 4 -7.18 1.52 -3.12
C ILE A 4 -6.25 1.93 -1.99
N ILE A 5 -6.82 2.31 -0.85
CA ILE A 5 -6.05 2.60 0.37
C ILE A 5 -6.46 1.61 1.45
N LEU A 6 -5.49 0.85 1.97
CA LEU A 6 -5.71 -0.12 3.05
C LEU A 6 -5.46 0.55 4.40
N ILE A 7 -6.54 0.87 5.13
CA ILE A 7 -6.49 1.67 6.36
C ILE A 7 -7.18 0.98 7.55
N ALA A 8 -7.35 -0.34 7.49
CA ALA A 8 -8.11 -1.09 8.49
C ALA A 8 -7.35 -1.35 9.80
N GLY A 9 -6.03 -1.21 9.80
CA GLY A 9 -5.15 -1.59 10.91
C GLY A 9 -5.26 -0.72 12.16
N ILE A 10 -4.91 -1.32 13.32
CA ILE A 10 -4.98 -0.65 14.64
C ILE A 10 -3.73 0.16 15.00
N GLY A 11 -2.61 -0.01 14.29
CA GLY A 11 -1.36 0.70 14.56
C GLY A 11 -0.80 0.43 15.97
N SER A 12 -0.80 -0.82 16.43
CA SER A 12 -0.47 -1.17 17.83
C SER A 12 0.97 -0.84 18.23
N ARG A 13 1.92 -0.89 17.29
CA ARG A 13 3.35 -0.65 17.55
C ARG A 13 3.68 0.81 17.91
N ILE A 14 2.85 1.75 17.51
CA ILE A 14 3.05 3.19 17.75
C ILE A 14 2.14 3.75 18.86
N ARG A 15 1.52 2.91 19.67
CA ARG A 15 0.77 3.34 20.84
C ARG A 15 1.68 4.11 21.81
N PRO A 16 1.16 5.12 22.57
CA PRO A 16 -0.26 5.48 22.72
C PRO A 16 -0.82 6.42 21.65
N LEU A 17 -0.04 6.84 20.63
CA LEU A 17 -0.48 7.82 19.61
C LEU A 17 -1.70 7.36 18.80
N THR A 18 -1.96 6.05 18.76
CA THR A 18 -3.03 5.43 17.99
C THR A 18 -4.16 4.87 18.85
N ASN A 19 -4.25 5.23 20.15
CA ASN A 19 -5.33 4.71 21.02
C ASN A 19 -6.71 5.23 20.60
N ASP A 20 -6.77 6.48 20.19
CA ASP A 20 -8.00 7.22 19.85
C ASP A 20 -7.90 7.94 18.49
N LYS A 21 -6.82 7.71 17.76
CA LYS A 21 -6.56 8.27 16.45
C LYS A 21 -6.03 7.18 15.49
N PRO A 22 -6.59 7.01 14.28
CA PRO A 22 -6.02 6.12 13.28
C PRO A 22 -4.57 6.49 12.96
N LYS A 23 -3.68 5.50 12.72
CA LYS A 23 -2.26 5.73 12.38
C LYS A 23 -2.10 6.71 11.20
N SER A 24 -2.91 6.55 10.18
CA SER A 24 -2.92 7.40 8.98
C SER A 24 -3.27 8.88 9.23
N LEU A 25 -3.86 9.20 10.40
CA LEU A 25 -4.12 10.58 10.82
C LEU A 25 -3.04 11.16 11.76
N LEU A 26 -1.92 10.46 11.94
CA LEU A 26 -0.75 11.04 12.60
C LEU A 26 -0.16 12.16 11.72
N GLU A 27 0.21 13.27 12.36
CA GLU A 27 0.67 14.47 11.67
C GLU A 27 2.21 14.49 11.54
N VAL A 28 2.67 14.63 10.32
CA VAL A 28 4.06 14.89 9.98
C VAL A 28 4.16 16.33 9.48
N ASN A 29 4.74 17.20 10.30
CA ASN A 29 4.96 18.61 9.99
C ASN A 29 3.71 19.38 9.50
N GLY A 30 2.57 19.15 10.16
CA GLY A 30 1.31 19.85 9.91
C GLY A 30 0.40 19.20 8.87
N LYS A 31 0.78 18.07 8.28
CA LYS A 31 -0.08 17.25 7.41
C LYS A 31 -0.21 15.84 7.96
N THR A 32 -1.39 15.25 7.89
CA THR A 32 -1.53 13.83 8.22
C THR A 32 -0.97 12.94 7.11
N ILE A 33 -0.62 11.69 7.42
CA ILE A 33 -0.18 10.71 6.41
C ILE A 33 -1.26 10.57 5.33
N LEU A 34 -2.52 10.42 5.73
CA LEU A 34 -3.65 10.33 4.80
C LEU A 34 -3.83 11.58 3.95
N GLN A 35 -3.62 12.78 4.52
CA GLN A 35 -3.67 14.02 3.77
C GLN A 35 -2.59 14.07 2.69
N ASN A 36 -1.34 13.74 3.03
CA ASN A 36 -0.24 13.67 2.05
C ASN A 36 -0.62 12.73 0.90
N MET A 37 -1.12 11.55 1.20
CA MET A 37 -1.51 10.57 0.19
C MET A 37 -2.66 11.05 -0.70
N LEU A 38 -3.74 11.59 -0.11
CA LEU A 38 -4.90 12.06 -0.88
C LEU A 38 -4.59 13.31 -1.71
N GLU A 39 -3.75 14.22 -1.24
CA GLU A 39 -3.27 15.36 -2.02
C GLU A 39 -2.46 14.88 -3.23
N ASN A 40 -1.52 13.93 -3.06
CA ASN A 40 -0.74 13.36 -4.15
C ASN A 40 -1.66 12.68 -5.19
N VAL A 41 -2.69 11.95 -4.74
CA VAL A 41 -3.68 11.30 -5.62
C VAL A 41 -4.50 12.34 -6.41
N GLN A 42 -4.93 13.43 -5.76
CA GLN A 42 -5.65 14.52 -6.45
C GLN A 42 -4.77 15.25 -7.48
N ASN A 43 -3.51 15.51 -7.15
CA ASN A 43 -2.57 16.23 -8.01
C ASN A 43 -2.32 15.49 -9.33
N VAL A 44 -2.32 14.16 -9.31
CA VAL A 44 -2.22 13.35 -10.54
C VAL A 44 -3.57 13.11 -11.21
N GLY A 45 -4.65 13.76 -10.75
CA GLY A 45 -5.96 13.76 -11.40
C GLY A 45 -6.81 12.49 -11.18
N ILE A 46 -6.52 11.67 -10.17
CA ILE A 46 -7.33 10.51 -9.80
C ILE A 46 -8.36 10.93 -8.75
N THR A 47 -9.64 10.61 -9.00
CA THR A 47 -10.76 10.98 -8.12
C THR A 47 -11.55 9.79 -7.58
N ASP A 48 -11.43 8.61 -8.20
CA ASP A 48 -12.12 7.41 -7.77
C ASP A 48 -11.26 6.62 -6.79
N ILE A 49 -11.62 6.67 -5.50
CA ILE A 49 -10.85 6.08 -4.42
C ILE A 49 -11.69 5.09 -3.64
N ILE A 50 -11.13 3.91 -3.40
CA ILE A 50 -11.67 2.86 -2.55
C ILE A 50 -10.84 2.86 -1.27
N ILE A 51 -11.49 2.98 -0.12
CA ILE A 51 -10.82 2.94 1.18
C ILE A 51 -11.33 1.73 1.96
N VAL A 52 -10.44 0.80 2.25
CA VAL A 52 -10.75 -0.35 3.09
C VAL A 52 -10.48 0.01 4.54
N THR A 53 -11.54 0.20 5.31
CA THR A 53 -11.53 0.68 6.69
C THR A 53 -11.68 -0.46 7.70
N GLY A 54 -11.46 -0.16 8.98
CA GLY A 54 -11.65 -1.07 10.10
C GLY A 54 -11.63 -0.31 11.43
N TYR A 55 -10.47 -0.20 12.04
CA TYR A 55 -10.29 0.52 13.30
C TYR A 55 -10.58 2.01 13.14
N LEU A 56 -11.42 2.56 14.04
CA LEU A 56 -11.80 3.99 14.09
C LEU A 56 -12.30 4.56 12.76
N GLU A 57 -13.02 3.76 11.98
CA GLU A 57 -13.55 4.09 10.66
C GLU A 57 -14.26 5.45 10.60
N GLU A 58 -15.11 5.77 11.58
CA GLU A 58 -15.89 7.01 11.58
C GLU A 58 -15.02 8.26 11.67
N ILE A 59 -13.89 8.19 12.37
CA ILE A 59 -12.91 9.29 12.44
C ILE A 59 -12.31 9.55 11.07
N ILE A 60 -11.98 8.47 10.32
CA ILE A 60 -11.45 8.57 8.96
C ILE A 60 -12.49 9.21 8.01
N LYS A 61 -13.74 8.75 8.07
CA LYS A 61 -14.82 9.26 7.22
C LYS A 61 -15.09 10.74 7.46
N VAL A 62 -15.17 11.15 8.73
CA VAL A 62 -15.36 12.55 9.09
C VAL A 62 -14.20 13.41 8.58
N TYR A 63 -12.95 12.98 8.81
CA TYR A 63 -11.77 13.67 8.35
C TYR A 63 -11.78 13.89 6.83
N ILE A 64 -12.07 12.84 6.06
CA ILE A 64 -12.10 12.92 4.59
C ILE A 64 -13.23 13.82 4.10
N ALA A 65 -14.43 13.72 4.69
CA ALA A 65 -15.56 14.56 4.32
C ALA A 65 -15.29 16.05 4.55
N GLU A 66 -14.54 16.39 5.59
CA GLU A 66 -14.17 17.78 5.92
C GLU A 66 -13.07 18.35 5.03
N HIS A 67 -12.05 17.53 4.69
CA HIS A 67 -10.84 18.01 4.01
C HIS A 67 -10.81 17.73 2.51
N PHE A 68 -11.56 16.71 2.05
CA PHE A 68 -11.55 16.22 0.66
C PHE A 68 -12.95 16.03 0.07
N PRO A 69 -13.85 17.04 0.15
CA PRO A 69 -15.25 16.89 -0.26
C PRO A 69 -15.45 16.63 -1.77
N SER A 70 -14.42 16.87 -2.59
CA SER A 70 -14.46 16.66 -4.05
C SER A 70 -14.07 15.25 -4.49
N LEU A 71 -13.55 14.42 -3.59
CA LEU A 71 -13.17 13.04 -3.90
C LEU A 71 -14.38 12.10 -3.86
N HIS A 72 -14.44 11.17 -4.82
CA HIS A 72 -15.42 10.09 -4.82
C HIS A 72 -14.87 8.90 -4.03
N ILE A 73 -15.30 8.78 -2.78
CA ILE A 73 -14.80 7.74 -1.88
C ILE A 73 -15.81 6.60 -1.75
N THR A 74 -15.39 5.39 -2.07
CA THR A 74 -16.09 4.15 -1.73
C THR A 74 -15.47 3.54 -0.49
N TYR A 75 -16.23 3.49 0.61
CA TYR A 75 -15.78 2.85 1.85
C TYR A 75 -16.18 1.39 1.88
N ILE A 76 -15.24 0.53 2.24
CA ILE A 76 -15.44 -0.90 2.46
C ILE A 76 -14.93 -1.23 3.85
N ARG A 77 -15.81 -1.71 4.72
CA ARG A 77 -15.42 -2.07 6.07
C ARG A 77 -14.91 -3.51 6.12
N ASN A 78 -13.72 -3.70 6.64
CA ASN A 78 -13.24 -5.00 7.07
C ASN A 78 -13.73 -5.26 8.50
N GLU A 79 -14.85 -5.97 8.64
CA GLU A 79 -15.42 -6.30 9.96
C GLU A 79 -14.50 -7.20 10.80
N LYS A 80 -13.55 -7.88 10.15
CA LYS A 80 -12.61 -8.81 10.78
C LYS A 80 -11.20 -8.22 10.95
N TYR A 81 -11.06 -6.90 10.97
CA TYR A 81 -9.75 -6.23 10.97
C TYR A 81 -8.83 -6.64 12.13
N LEU A 82 -9.37 -7.17 13.25
CA LEU A 82 -8.58 -7.69 14.37
C LEU A 82 -8.05 -9.11 14.12
N GLU A 83 -8.65 -9.86 13.19
CA GLU A 83 -8.39 -11.28 12.96
C GLU A 83 -7.64 -11.50 11.63
N THR A 84 -7.60 -10.47 10.75
CA THR A 84 -7.11 -10.55 9.39
C THR A 84 -5.96 -9.59 9.13
N ASN A 85 -5.31 -9.73 7.97
CA ASN A 85 -4.25 -8.83 7.53
C ASN A 85 -4.59 -8.18 6.18
N THR A 86 -3.60 -7.55 5.55
CA THR A 86 -3.74 -6.73 4.33
C THR A 86 -4.25 -7.54 3.14
N GLY A 87 -3.93 -8.83 3.03
CA GLY A 87 -4.48 -9.71 1.98
C GLY A 87 -6.00 -9.81 2.03
N TYR A 88 -6.57 -10.02 3.22
CA TYR A 88 -8.02 -10.06 3.39
C TYR A 88 -8.65 -8.69 3.11
N SER A 89 -8.04 -7.60 3.60
CA SER A 89 -8.52 -6.25 3.35
C SER A 89 -8.55 -5.92 1.85
N LEU A 90 -7.49 -6.27 1.11
CA LEU A 90 -7.43 -6.04 -0.33
C LEU A 90 -8.49 -6.87 -1.08
N MET A 91 -8.70 -8.14 -0.70
CA MET A 91 -9.72 -9.01 -1.30
C MET A 91 -11.11 -8.36 -1.25
N LEU A 92 -11.47 -7.70 -0.16
CA LEU A 92 -12.77 -7.04 0.00
C LEU A 92 -13.02 -5.94 -1.05
N ALA A 93 -11.98 -5.35 -1.62
CA ALA A 93 -12.10 -4.30 -2.62
C ALA A 93 -12.49 -4.80 -4.03
N LYS A 94 -12.49 -6.11 -4.28
CA LYS A 94 -12.70 -6.75 -5.57
C LYS A 94 -13.89 -6.17 -6.36
N ASP A 95 -15.07 -6.20 -5.77
CA ASP A 95 -16.31 -5.80 -6.47
C ASP A 95 -16.32 -4.29 -6.79
N SER A 96 -15.71 -3.47 -5.94
CA SER A 96 -15.59 -2.03 -6.17
C SER A 96 -14.53 -1.68 -7.22
N VAL A 97 -13.51 -2.52 -7.40
CA VAL A 97 -12.54 -2.39 -8.49
C VAL A 97 -13.17 -2.81 -9.81
N GLY A 98 -13.89 -3.92 -9.83
CA GLY A 98 -14.46 -4.51 -11.05
C GLY A 98 -13.35 -4.93 -12.03
N ASP A 99 -13.50 -4.54 -13.29
CA ASP A 99 -12.54 -4.84 -14.36
C ASP A 99 -11.46 -3.75 -14.54
N ASP A 100 -11.29 -2.85 -13.58
CA ASP A 100 -10.35 -1.74 -13.70
C ASP A 100 -8.93 -2.11 -13.21
N ALA A 101 -7.95 -1.34 -13.70
CA ALA A 101 -6.64 -1.24 -13.10
C ALA A 101 -6.71 -0.34 -11.85
N PHE A 102 -5.81 -0.54 -10.91
CA PHE A 102 -5.75 0.28 -9.70
C PHE A 102 -4.32 0.54 -9.23
N ILE A 103 -4.18 1.58 -8.41
CA ILE A 103 -2.99 1.80 -7.59
C ILE A 103 -3.36 1.48 -6.15
N LYS A 104 -2.57 0.66 -5.48
CA LYS A 104 -2.75 0.29 -4.08
C LYS A 104 -1.75 1.08 -3.23
N PHE A 105 -2.22 1.52 -2.06
CA PHE A 105 -1.41 2.16 -1.02
C PHE A 105 -1.63 1.45 0.33
N ASP A 106 -0.53 1.23 1.05
CA ASP A 106 -0.58 1.02 2.48
C ASP A 106 -0.64 2.38 3.19
N ALA A 107 -1.57 2.53 4.15
CA ALA A 107 -1.95 3.83 4.70
C ALA A 107 -0.99 4.37 5.77
N ASP A 108 0.18 3.82 5.89
CA ASP A 108 1.26 4.18 6.83
C ASP A 108 2.49 4.78 6.15
N VAL A 109 2.46 4.91 4.84
CA VAL A 109 3.57 5.47 4.06
C VAL A 109 3.31 6.94 3.77
N ILE A 110 4.23 7.82 4.21
CA ILE A 110 4.30 9.20 3.75
C ILE A 110 5.34 9.28 2.62
N PHE A 111 5.03 9.96 1.52
CA PHE A 111 5.88 9.97 0.34
C PHE A 111 5.72 11.25 -0.47
N GLU A 112 6.75 11.60 -1.24
CA GLU A 112 6.68 12.74 -2.16
C GLU A 112 5.95 12.37 -3.47
N GLU A 113 5.23 13.34 -4.03
CA GLU A 113 4.35 13.18 -5.20
C GLU A 113 5.06 12.54 -6.40
N ALA A 114 6.34 12.82 -6.59
CA ALA A 114 7.15 12.29 -7.68
C ALA A 114 7.16 10.76 -7.76
N ILE A 115 6.99 10.05 -6.62
CA ILE A 115 6.86 8.58 -6.58
C ILE A 115 5.62 8.14 -7.35
N LEU A 116 4.48 8.78 -7.07
CA LEU A 116 3.23 8.45 -7.74
C LEU A 116 3.24 8.83 -9.22
N GLU A 117 3.82 9.99 -9.57
CA GLU A 117 4.02 10.39 -10.96
C GLU A 117 4.86 9.39 -11.74
N GLN A 118 6.00 8.96 -11.19
CA GLN A 118 6.86 7.94 -11.82
C GLN A 118 6.12 6.61 -12.00
N LEU A 119 5.36 6.18 -10.99
CA LEU A 119 4.58 4.94 -11.06
C LEU A 119 3.52 5.00 -12.18
N ILE A 120 2.77 6.10 -12.28
CA ILE A 120 1.73 6.28 -13.29
C ILE A 120 2.32 6.31 -14.70
N HIS A 121 3.40 7.06 -14.90
CA HIS A 121 4.06 7.22 -16.19
C HIS A 121 4.99 6.07 -16.56
N SER A 122 5.20 5.10 -15.67
CA SER A 122 6.02 3.93 -15.97
C SER A 122 5.46 3.14 -17.16
N PRO A 123 6.31 2.53 -18.01
CA PRO A 123 5.87 1.78 -19.17
C PRO A 123 5.20 0.44 -18.80
N TYR A 124 5.23 0.07 -17.53
CA TYR A 124 4.69 -1.21 -17.05
C TYR A 124 3.21 -1.10 -16.77
N GLU A 125 2.42 -2.10 -17.17
CA GLU A 125 1.01 -2.19 -16.77
C GLU A 125 0.85 -2.53 -15.29
N THR A 126 1.80 -3.31 -14.74
CA THR A 126 1.86 -3.70 -13.33
C THR A 126 3.27 -3.44 -12.84
N ALA A 127 3.41 -2.72 -11.73
CA ALA A 127 4.72 -2.30 -11.21
C ALA A 127 4.70 -2.09 -9.69
N LEU A 128 5.87 -2.28 -9.08
CA LEU A 128 6.16 -1.98 -7.69
C LEU A 128 7.07 -0.75 -7.61
N CYS A 129 6.83 0.15 -6.65
CA CYS A 129 7.81 1.16 -6.25
C CYS A 129 8.86 0.48 -5.36
N LEU A 130 10.13 0.57 -5.74
CA LEU A 130 11.23 -0.12 -5.07
C LEU A 130 12.36 0.84 -4.70
N ASP A 131 12.70 0.89 -3.40
CA ASP A 131 13.91 1.53 -2.91
C ASP A 131 15.04 0.50 -2.84
N LYS A 132 16.14 0.77 -3.54
CA LYS A 132 17.32 -0.13 -3.60
C LYS A 132 18.41 0.24 -2.62
N ASN A 133 18.29 1.38 -1.95
CA ASN A 133 19.35 1.96 -1.11
C ASN A 133 19.03 1.87 0.38
N ILE A 134 18.33 0.83 0.79
CA ILE A 134 17.91 0.62 2.17
C ILE A 134 18.61 -0.60 2.77
N ASN A 135 18.90 -0.53 4.08
CA ASN A 135 19.33 -1.70 4.84
C ASN A 135 18.13 -2.59 5.11
N LEU A 136 18.06 -3.71 4.41
CA LEU A 136 16.95 -4.65 4.51
C LEU A 136 17.10 -5.55 5.73
N GLU A 137 16.08 -5.60 6.56
CA GLU A 137 15.94 -6.49 7.70
C GLU A 137 14.83 -7.53 7.46
N ALA A 138 14.30 -8.15 8.50
CA ALA A 138 13.30 -9.19 8.37
C ALA A 138 11.88 -8.66 8.10
N GLU A 139 11.58 -7.45 8.58
CA GLU A 139 10.22 -6.88 8.58
C GLU A 139 9.82 -6.27 7.23
N GLU A 140 10.78 -5.81 6.43
CA GLU A 140 10.50 -5.16 5.14
C GLU A 140 9.99 -6.16 4.10
N VAL A 141 9.16 -5.66 3.18
CA VAL A 141 8.72 -6.40 2.00
C VAL A 141 9.81 -6.30 0.93
N LYS A 142 10.55 -7.37 0.77
CA LYS A 142 11.67 -7.46 -0.18
C LYS A 142 11.19 -7.86 -1.57
N ALA A 143 11.86 -7.34 -2.61
CA ALA A 143 11.69 -7.81 -3.98
C ALA A 143 13.03 -8.24 -4.58
N ILE A 144 13.00 -9.34 -5.35
CA ILE A 144 14.09 -9.78 -6.21
C ILE A 144 13.70 -9.47 -7.64
N ALA A 145 14.56 -8.75 -8.36
CA ALA A 145 14.32 -8.36 -9.74
C ALA A 145 15.55 -8.61 -10.63
N THR A 146 15.32 -8.75 -11.94
CA THR A 146 16.41 -8.80 -12.93
C THR A 146 17.05 -7.41 -13.10
N PRO A 147 18.26 -7.33 -13.68
CA PRO A 147 18.90 -6.05 -14.00
C PRO A 147 18.04 -5.13 -14.88
N GLU A 148 17.17 -5.70 -15.71
CA GLU A 148 16.24 -4.97 -16.59
C GLU A 148 14.98 -4.49 -15.85
N GLY A 149 14.88 -4.74 -14.54
CA GLY A 149 13.76 -4.29 -13.70
C GLY A 149 12.51 -5.17 -13.75
N LYS A 150 12.65 -6.45 -14.13
CA LYS A 150 11.55 -7.41 -14.05
C LYS A 150 11.57 -8.10 -12.69
N VAL A 151 10.47 -8.02 -11.95
CA VAL A 151 10.30 -8.68 -10.65
C VAL A 151 10.21 -10.19 -10.83
N LEU A 152 10.92 -10.92 -9.98
CA LEU A 152 10.93 -12.38 -9.93
C LEU A 152 10.21 -12.90 -8.68
N GLU A 153 10.45 -12.29 -7.52
CA GLU A 153 9.88 -12.68 -6.24
C GLU A 153 9.62 -11.45 -5.38
N VAL A 154 8.56 -11.50 -4.56
CA VAL A 154 8.22 -10.46 -3.57
C VAL A 154 7.79 -11.15 -2.27
N GLY A 155 8.18 -10.61 -1.13
CA GLY A 155 7.70 -11.04 0.17
C GLY A 155 8.66 -10.77 1.33
N LYS A 156 8.13 -10.80 2.54
CA LYS A 156 8.91 -10.55 3.76
C LYS A 156 9.93 -11.65 4.06
N LYS A 157 9.63 -12.90 3.68
CA LYS A 157 10.45 -14.09 3.97
C LYS A 157 11.68 -14.25 3.07
N LEU A 158 11.85 -13.36 2.08
CA LEU A 158 13.00 -13.40 1.18
C LEU A 158 14.29 -13.06 1.92
N ASP A 159 15.39 -13.69 1.48
CA ASP A 159 16.74 -13.44 1.99
C ASP A 159 17.17 -12.00 1.65
N PRO A 160 17.42 -11.13 2.66
CA PRO A 160 17.86 -9.75 2.41
C PRO A 160 19.10 -9.65 1.52
N ALA A 161 20.03 -10.61 1.61
CA ALA A 161 21.26 -10.62 0.81
C ALA A 161 21.01 -10.84 -0.69
N LYS A 162 19.83 -11.33 -1.08
CA LYS A 162 19.44 -11.57 -2.47
C LYS A 162 18.46 -10.52 -3.00
N ALA A 163 17.92 -9.70 -2.12
CA ALA A 163 16.94 -8.71 -2.49
C ALA A 163 17.54 -7.59 -3.35
N THR A 164 16.79 -7.14 -4.31
CA THR A 164 17.11 -5.96 -5.12
C THR A 164 16.79 -4.67 -4.39
N GLY A 165 15.80 -4.69 -3.49
CA GLY A 165 15.37 -3.56 -2.68
C GLY A 165 14.08 -3.84 -1.93
N GLU A 166 13.54 -2.81 -1.29
CA GLU A 166 12.28 -2.81 -0.54
C GLU A 166 11.12 -2.31 -1.39
N SER A 167 10.00 -3.05 -1.37
CA SER A 167 8.71 -2.58 -1.89
C SER A 167 8.01 -1.75 -0.83
N ILE A 168 7.72 -0.51 -1.14
CA ILE A 168 7.23 0.49 -0.18
C ILE A 168 5.72 0.51 0.03
N GLY A 169 5.00 -0.53 -0.38
CA GLY A 169 3.55 -0.57 -0.23
C GLY A 169 2.78 0.35 -1.20
N ILE A 170 3.40 0.74 -2.33
CA ILE A 170 2.77 1.53 -3.41
C ILE A 170 2.97 0.81 -4.74
N GLU A 171 1.87 0.28 -5.30
CA GLU A 171 1.92 -0.52 -6.52
C GLU A 171 0.83 -0.15 -7.51
N LYS A 172 1.16 -0.26 -8.80
CA LYS A 172 0.22 -0.19 -9.91
C LYS A 172 -0.12 -1.60 -10.38
N ILE A 173 -1.39 -1.96 -10.37
CA ILE A 173 -1.89 -3.27 -10.76
C ILE A 173 -2.76 -3.13 -12.00
N GLY A 174 -2.28 -3.63 -13.13
CA GLY A 174 -3.00 -3.61 -14.41
C GLY A 174 -4.23 -4.54 -14.40
N LYS A 175 -5.17 -4.32 -15.31
CA LYS A 175 -6.46 -5.04 -15.34
C LYS A 175 -6.33 -6.57 -15.32
N LYS A 176 -5.42 -7.12 -16.10
CA LYS A 176 -5.18 -8.57 -16.14
C LYS A 176 -4.61 -9.08 -14.81
N ALA A 177 -3.65 -8.36 -14.24
CA ALA A 177 -3.05 -8.69 -12.95
C ALA A 177 -4.08 -8.57 -11.82
N ALA A 178 -4.92 -7.53 -11.82
CA ALA A 178 -5.98 -7.33 -10.84
C ALA A 178 -6.95 -8.53 -10.77
N LYS A 179 -7.40 -9.00 -11.93
CA LYS A 179 -8.28 -10.17 -12.00
C LYS A 179 -7.65 -11.43 -11.41
N LEU A 180 -6.38 -11.69 -11.72
CA LEU A 180 -5.64 -12.84 -11.18
C LEU A 180 -5.35 -12.70 -9.69
N LEU A 181 -5.00 -11.47 -9.25
CA LEU A 181 -4.74 -11.16 -7.84
C LEU A 181 -5.99 -11.41 -6.99
N PHE A 182 -7.13 -10.86 -7.38
CA PHE A 182 -8.36 -11.07 -6.62
C PHE A 182 -8.80 -12.55 -6.61
N ALA A 183 -8.62 -13.28 -7.71
CA ALA A 183 -8.92 -14.71 -7.75
C ALA A 183 -7.99 -15.50 -6.79
N GLU A 184 -6.71 -15.15 -6.72
CA GLU A 184 -5.76 -15.78 -5.80
C GLU A 184 -6.07 -15.42 -4.34
N LEU A 185 -6.38 -14.15 -4.05
CA LEU A 185 -6.75 -13.71 -2.70
C LEU A 185 -8.04 -14.39 -2.22
N GLU A 186 -9.06 -14.53 -3.07
CA GLU A 186 -10.29 -15.27 -2.72
C GLU A 186 -9.97 -16.72 -2.39
N ARG A 187 -9.21 -17.40 -3.25
CA ARG A 187 -8.78 -18.78 -3.04
C ARG A 187 -8.04 -18.97 -1.72
N LEU A 188 -7.12 -18.06 -1.38
CA LEU A 188 -6.36 -18.10 -0.13
C LEU A 188 -7.26 -17.87 1.09
N MET A 189 -8.16 -16.89 1.01
CA MET A 189 -9.01 -16.48 2.14
C MET A 189 -10.23 -17.40 2.36
N GLU A 190 -10.46 -18.40 1.49
CA GLU A 190 -11.41 -19.49 1.77
C GLU A 190 -11.04 -20.27 3.05
N ASP A 191 -9.73 -20.42 3.31
CA ASP A 191 -9.25 -21.04 4.56
C ASP A 191 -8.94 -19.95 5.60
N PRO A 192 -9.63 -19.94 6.77
CA PRO A 192 -9.35 -19.01 7.85
C PRO A 192 -7.92 -19.03 8.38
N ALA A 193 -7.17 -20.12 8.16
CA ALA A 193 -5.76 -20.20 8.55
C ALA A 193 -4.90 -19.18 7.78
N ASN A 194 -5.34 -18.76 6.59
CA ASN A 194 -4.64 -17.80 5.74
C ASN A 194 -5.10 -16.33 5.93
N TRP A 195 -6.04 -16.04 6.79
CA TRP A 195 -6.56 -14.67 6.97
C TRP A 195 -5.50 -13.66 7.42
N LYS A 196 -4.38 -14.13 7.95
CA LYS A 196 -3.25 -13.29 8.37
C LYS A 196 -2.15 -13.15 7.30
N GLU A 197 -2.33 -13.74 6.12
CA GLU A 197 -1.39 -13.57 5.01
C GLU A 197 -1.47 -12.15 4.45
N TYR A 198 -0.33 -11.68 3.98
CA TYR A 198 -0.21 -10.39 3.31
C TYR A 198 -0.54 -10.52 1.82
N TYR A 199 -0.98 -9.44 1.19
CA TYR A 199 -1.24 -9.45 -0.26
C TYR A 199 0.03 -9.67 -1.09
N ASP A 200 1.19 -9.21 -0.57
CA ASP A 200 2.50 -9.30 -1.25
C ASP A 200 2.90 -10.73 -1.56
N ASP A 201 2.57 -11.68 -0.68
CA ASP A 201 2.85 -13.10 -0.88
C ASP A 201 2.17 -13.63 -2.16
N SER A 202 1.04 -13.01 -2.58
CA SER A 202 0.35 -13.35 -3.82
C SER A 202 1.09 -12.89 -5.08
N TYR A 203 1.93 -11.87 -5.01
CA TYR A 203 2.64 -11.33 -6.18
C TYR A 203 3.60 -12.35 -6.80
N THR A 204 4.35 -13.09 -5.97
CA THR A 204 5.20 -14.17 -6.46
C THR A 204 4.39 -15.26 -7.17
N THR A 205 3.20 -15.59 -6.65
CA THR A 205 2.29 -16.53 -7.31
C THR A 205 1.87 -16.01 -8.70
N LEU A 206 1.53 -14.73 -8.81
CA LEU A 206 1.16 -14.11 -10.09
C LEU A 206 2.33 -14.08 -11.07
N VAL A 207 3.55 -13.79 -10.61
CA VAL A 207 4.77 -13.84 -11.44
C VAL A 207 4.95 -15.24 -12.02
N ASN A 208 4.79 -16.28 -11.21
CA ASN A 208 4.87 -17.67 -11.64
C ASN A 208 3.76 -18.08 -12.63
N GLN A 209 2.60 -17.39 -12.58
CA GLN A 209 1.51 -17.51 -13.55
C GLN A 209 1.72 -16.69 -14.82
N GLY A 210 2.88 -16.03 -14.97
CA GLY A 210 3.26 -15.27 -16.16
C GLY A 210 2.81 -13.80 -16.15
N VAL A 211 2.40 -13.24 -15.01
CA VAL A 211 2.20 -11.80 -14.87
C VAL A 211 3.58 -11.12 -14.78
N SER A 212 3.79 -10.10 -15.60
CA SER A 212 5.00 -9.31 -15.54
C SER A 212 4.82 -8.11 -14.62
N PHE A 213 5.60 -8.04 -13.54
CA PHE A 213 5.74 -6.86 -12.70
C PHE A 213 7.03 -6.14 -13.06
N GLY A 214 6.95 -4.82 -13.25
CA GLY A 214 8.11 -3.95 -13.43
C GLY A 214 8.53 -3.29 -12.11
N VAL A 215 9.79 -2.88 -12.03
CA VAL A 215 10.32 -2.05 -10.94
C VAL A 215 10.26 -0.59 -11.36
N VAL A 216 9.65 0.24 -10.52
CA VAL A 216 9.82 1.70 -10.55
C VAL A 216 10.83 2.04 -9.46
N ASP A 217 12.02 2.42 -9.85
CA ASP A 217 13.12 2.76 -8.94
C ASP A 217 12.88 4.14 -8.32
N ILE A 218 12.74 4.17 -7.00
CA ILE A 218 12.43 5.38 -6.24
C ILE A 218 13.54 5.74 -5.24
N THR A 219 14.73 5.15 -5.41
CA THR A 219 15.86 5.21 -4.47
C THR A 219 16.26 6.63 -4.05
N ASP A 220 16.11 7.61 -4.96
CA ASP A 220 16.48 9.01 -4.71
C ASP A 220 15.30 9.89 -4.24
N LEU A 221 14.12 9.28 -4.01
CA LEU A 221 12.91 9.98 -3.61
C LEU A 221 12.61 9.80 -2.12
N LYS A 222 11.93 10.80 -1.53
CA LYS A 222 11.62 10.78 -0.10
C LYS A 222 10.36 9.96 0.19
N TRP A 223 10.49 9.02 1.07
CA TRP A 223 9.39 8.26 1.64
C TRP A 223 9.76 7.73 3.03
N VAL A 224 8.78 7.43 3.85
CA VAL A 224 8.96 6.77 5.16
C VAL A 224 7.70 5.97 5.46
N GLU A 225 7.84 4.68 5.76
CA GLU A 225 6.83 3.88 6.43
C GLU A 225 6.87 4.18 7.93
N ILE A 226 5.72 4.45 8.53
CA ILE A 226 5.62 4.87 9.93
C ILE A 226 4.99 3.73 10.74
N ASP A 227 5.81 2.88 11.32
CA ASP A 227 5.37 1.75 12.13
C ASP A 227 5.70 1.92 13.62
N THR A 228 6.77 2.63 13.92
CA THR A 228 7.29 2.84 15.26
C THR A 228 7.42 4.33 15.61
N HIS A 229 7.72 4.63 16.87
CA HIS A 229 8.03 5.99 17.29
C HIS A 229 9.29 6.54 16.62
N GLU A 230 10.25 5.67 16.29
CA GLU A 230 11.48 6.02 15.60
C GLU A 230 11.20 6.42 14.16
N ASP A 231 10.38 5.64 13.44
CA ASP A 231 9.95 5.97 12.07
C ASP A 231 9.19 7.30 12.04
N TYR A 232 8.34 7.53 13.05
CA TYR A 232 7.61 8.79 13.16
C TYR A 232 8.51 10.00 13.37
N ALA A 233 9.58 9.83 14.13
CA ALA A 233 10.60 10.88 14.29
C ALA A 233 11.37 11.09 12.98
N LYS A 234 11.79 10.00 12.30
CA LYS A 234 12.45 10.01 10.99
C LYS A 234 11.59 10.72 9.93
N ALA A 235 10.28 10.42 9.88
CA ALA A 235 9.36 11.06 8.94
C ALA A 235 9.32 12.58 9.13
N LYS A 236 9.28 13.06 10.38
CA LYS A 236 9.32 14.51 10.68
C LYS A 236 10.62 15.19 10.28
N GLU A 237 11.73 14.48 10.26
CA GLU A 237 13.01 14.99 9.78
C GLU A 237 13.07 15.01 8.26
N THR A 238 12.64 13.94 7.63
CA THR A 238 12.70 13.75 6.17
C THR A 238 11.82 14.74 5.41
N PHE A 239 10.64 15.06 5.95
CA PHE A 239 9.62 15.92 5.31
C PHE A 239 9.55 17.35 5.87
N ARG A 240 10.69 17.84 6.40
CA ARG A 240 10.81 19.26 6.82
C ARG A 240 10.75 20.23 5.66
#